data_3ff5ffa8a5dca725f47763adf2746f43
#
_entry.id   3ff5ffa8a5dca725f47763adf2746f43
#
_cell.length_a   1.000
_cell.length_b   1.000
_cell.length_c   1.000
_cell.angle_alpha   90.00
_cell.angle_beta   90.00
_cell.angle_gamma   90.00
#
_symmetry.space_group_name_H-M   'P 1'
#
loop_
_entity.id
_entity.type
_entity.pdbx_description
1 polymer ?
#
loop_
_entity_poly.entity_id
_entity_poly.type
_entity_poly.pdbx_seq_one_letter_code
_entity_poly.pdbx_strand_id
1 'polypeptide(L)'
;MGACRHGEHCNRIHNKPMISQTIMFKHLYQNPPAAIAFAEGSKVNDDDLKDALKHFEKFYEEIFVELSKYGELKELCVVDNLGDHLIGNVYARFNDESSASKAFNALAGKYYNSQLVEEEYCPIINIRDCRCKKFAQGNCKRGAFCNFLHLKEVNRELIRSLKEEMYENHPEYKRNRINNFNRKRERNHEHSSSDSSLDIYDGQSRKRIIQRWNVKYQIEKKEEEKRKKNKQTKIDLAIIEQKLTMGKRFDEDEKRNNGYKIIRKERERN
;
A
#
# COMPACT_ATOMS: atom_id res chain seq x y z
N MET A 1 -1.29 9.40 22.57
CA MET A 1 -1.57 9.18 21.14
C MET A 1 -1.90 10.47 20.39
N GLY A 2 -2.05 11.58 21.09
CA GLY A 2 -2.44 12.86 20.47
C GLY A 2 -3.92 12.95 20.07
N ALA A 3 -4.60 11.82 19.90
CA ALA A 3 -6.01 11.75 19.55
C ALA A 3 -6.82 11.21 20.72
N CYS A 4 -7.72 12.01 21.27
CA CYS A 4 -8.59 11.64 22.37
C CYS A 4 -10.04 11.54 21.89
N ARG A 5 -10.74 10.42 22.24
CA ARG A 5 -12.15 10.23 21.91
C ARG A 5 -13.10 11.23 22.57
N HIS A 6 -12.65 11.91 23.62
CA HIS A 6 -13.43 12.92 24.35
C HIS A 6 -13.12 14.35 23.91
N GLY A 7 -12.14 14.54 22.99
CA GLY A 7 -11.75 15.84 22.48
C GLY A 7 -11.41 16.82 23.59
N GLU A 8 -11.95 18.03 23.50
CA GLU A 8 -11.79 19.10 24.48
C GLU A 8 -12.55 18.88 25.80
N HIS A 9 -13.59 18.02 25.77
CA HIS A 9 -14.40 17.69 26.96
C HIS A 9 -13.78 16.60 27.82
N CYS A 10 -12.51 16.25 27.59
CA CYS A 10 -11.85 15.22 28.35
C CYS A 10 -11.46 15.72 29.76
N ASN A 11 -11.86 14.98 30.79
CA ASN A 11 -11.51 15.28 32.18
C ASN A 11 -10.04 14.98 32.54
N ARG A 12 -9.25 14.43 31.57
CA ARG A 12 -7.83 14.13 31.74
C ARG A 12 -6.98 15.23 31.11
N ILE A 13 -5.88 15.53 31.77
CA ILE A 13 -4.88 16.47 31.21
C ILE A 13 -4.22 15.84 29.99
N HIS A 14 -4.24 16.56 28.88
CA HIS A 14 -3.51 16.20 27.66
C HIS A 14 -2.28 17.07 27.54
N ASN A 15 -1.12 16.49 27.80
CA ASN A 15 0.15 17.19 27.57
C ASN A 15 0.45 17.17 26.06
N LYS A 16 0.24 18.32 25.41
CA LYS A 16 0.69 18.53 24.03
C LYS A 16 2.15 19.01 24.07
N PRO A 17 3.09 18.26 23.45
CA PRO A 17 4.48 18.71 23.42
C PRO A 17 4.61 19.95 22.52
N MET A 18 5.47 20.89 22.92
CA MET A 18 5.81 22.05 22.09
C MET A 18 6.63 21.67 20.87
N ILE A 19 7.39 20.58 20.96
CA ILE A 19 8.20 20.00 19.89
C ILE A 19 8.29 18.48 20.09
N SER A 20 8.34 17.73 19.00
CA SER A 20 8.48 16.27 19.01
C SER A 20 9.04 15.77 17.68
N GLN A 21 9.70 14.62 17.70
CA GLN A 21 10.10 13.91 16.49
C GLN A 21 8.89 13.35 15.71
N THR A 22 7.72 13.25 16.35
CA THR A 22 6.51 12.69 15.74
C THR A 22 5.47 13.77 15.54
N ILE A 23 5.01 13.90 14.31
CA ILE A 23 3.89 14.75 13.91
C ILE A 23 2.69 13.84 13.63
N MET A 24 1.53 14.25 14.11
CA MET A 24 0.25 13.67 13.77
C MET A 24 -0.50 14.62 12.84
N PHE A 25 -0.92 14.14 11.70
CA PHE A 25 -1.80 14.83 10.78
C PHE A 25 -3.22 14.27 10.96
N LYS A 26 -4.14 15.14 11.38
CA LYS A 26 -5.53 14.74 11.64
C LYS A 26 -6.27 14.52 10.32
N HIS A 27 -6.97 13.40 10.23
CA HIS A 27 -7.89 13.09 9.13
C HIS A 27 -7.31 13.28 7.72
N LEU A 28 -5.98 13.21 7.58
CA LEU A 28 -5.31 13.49 6.30
C LEU A 28 -5.63 12.45 5.23
N TYR A 29 -5.81 11.18 5.63
CA TYR A 29 -6.18 10.12 4.71
C TYR A 29 -7.69 9.97 4.61
N GLN A 30 -8.23 10.23 3.43
CA GLN A 30 -9.64 10.02 3.13
C GLN A 30 -9.86 8.56 2.69
N ASN A 31 -10.51 7.78 3.57
CA ASN A 31 -10.81 6.39 3.26
C ASN A 31 -11.85 6.31 2.14
N PRO A 32 -11.61 5.56 1.04
CA PRO A 32 -12.62 5.26 0.04
C PRO A 32 -13.83 4.54 0.67
N PRO A 33 -15.06 4.74 0.15
CA PRO A 33 -16.27 4.10 0.68
C PRO A 33 -16.17 2.58 0.76
N ALA A 34 -15.52 1.93 -0.21
CA ALA A 34 -15.28 0.50 -0.21
C ALA A 34 -14.41 0.03 0.97
N ALA A 35 -13.38 0.81 1.34
CA ALA A 35 -12.52 0.50 2.48
C ALA A 35 -13.29 0.65 3.81
N ILE A 36 -14.16 1.64 3.93
CA ILE A 36 -15.01 1.84 5.12
C ILE A 36 -16.00 0.67 5.25
N ALA A 37 -16.74 0.35 4.20
CA ALA A 37 -17.70 -0.75 4.19
C ALA A 37 -17.04 -2.09 4.54
N PHE A 38 -15.84 -2.35 4.02
CA PHE A 38 -15.07 -3.55 4.37
C PHE A 38 -14.66 -3.58 5.85
N ALA A 39 -14.21 -2.45 6.39
CA ALA A 39 -13.81 -2.35 7.79
C ALA A 39 -15.00 -2.50 8.76
N GLU A 40 -16.21 -2.15 8.32
CA GLU A 40 -17.49 -2.37 9.03
C GLU A 40 -18.00 -3.82 8.92
N GLY A 41 -17.36 -4.65 8.09
CA GLY A 41 -17.74 -6.04 7.89
C GLY A 41 -18.77 -6.28 6.78
N SER A 42 -19.05 -5.27 5.96
CA SER A 42 -19.91 -5.38 4.78
C SER A 42 -19.21 -6.16 3.66
N LYS A 43 -20.01 -6.84 2.82
CA LYS A 43 -19.49 -7.49 1.62
C LYS A 43 -19.18 -6.42 0.57
N VAL A 44 -17.94 -6.38 0.10
CA VAL A 44 -17.46 -5.48 -0.94
C VAL A 44 -16.89 -6.29 -2.09
N ASN A 45 -17.05 -5.81 -3.32
CA ASN A 45 -16.48 -6.47 -4.49
C ASN A 45 -14.95 -6.45 -4.44
N ASP A 46 -14.32 -7.50 -4.96
CA ASP A 46 -12.86 -7.62 -5.00
C ASP A 46 -12.19 -6.50 -5.81
N ASP A 47 -12.85 -6.00 -6.85
CA ASP A 47 -12.31 -4.92 -7.70
C ASP A 47 -12.34 -3.57 -6.97
N ASP A 48 -13.41 -3.26 -6.24
CA ASP A 48 -13.51 -2.05 -5.41
C ASP A 48 -12.46 -2.06 -4.28
N LEU A 49 -12.17 -3.24 -3.72
CA LEU A 49 -11.10 -3.39 -2.72
C LEU A 49 -9.71 -3.21 -3.33
N LYS A 50 -9.47 -3.68 -4.55
CA LYS A 50 -8.20 -3.46 -5.26
C LYS A 50 -7.97 -1.98 -5.55
N ASP A 51 -9.02 -1.27 -5.95
CA ASP A 51 -8.93 0.16 -6.23
C ASP A 51 -8.74 0.96 -4.94
N ALA A 52 -9.38 0.57 -3.84
CA ALA A 52 -9.12 1.16 -2.52
C ALA A 52 -7.68 0.93 -2.05
N LEU A 53 -7.08 -0.25 -2.34
CA LEU A 53 -5.68 -0.52 -2.03
C LEU A 53 -4.73 0.33 -2.87
N LYS A 54 -4.98 0.46 -4.18
CA LYS A 54 -4.17 1.33 -5.06
C LYS A 54 -4.26 2.79 -4.62
N HIS A 55 -5.47 3.27 -4.26
CA HIS A 55 -5.66 4.60 -3.73
C HIS A 55 -4.82 4.83 -2.46
N PHE A 56 -4.79 3.84 -1.56
CA PHE A 56 -4.00 3.92 -0.35
C PHE A 56 -2.49 3.90 -0.63
N GLU A 57 -2.01 3.01 -1.50
CA GLU A 57 -0.59 2.93 -1.88
C GLU A 57 -0.11 4.24 -2.50
N LYS A 58 -0.90 4.83 -3.41
CA LYS A 58 -0.62 6.13 -4.02
C LYS A 58 -0.55 7.26 -2.99
N PHE A 59 -1.54 7.33 -2.10
CA PHE A 59 -1.53 8.29 -0.99
C PHE A 59 -0.27 8.15 -0.12
N TYR A 60 0.08 6.92 0.24
CA TYR A 60 1.24 6.64 1.09
C TYR A 60 2.55 7.09 0.42
N GLU A 61 2.70 6.83 -0.87
CA GLU A 61 3.83 7.25 -1.68
C GLU A 61 3.94 8.78 -1.74
N GLU A 62 2.86 9.47 -2.09
CA GLU A 62 2.81 10.94 -2.18
C GLU A 62 3.21 11.60 -0.86
N ILE A 63 2.64 11.14 0.26
CA ILE A 63 2.94 11.71 1.58
C ILE A 63 4.36 11.36 2.04
N PHE A 64 4.84 10.14 1.77
CA PHE A 64 6.21 9.75 2.10
C PHE A 64 7.23 10.62 1.37
N VAL A 65 7.07 10.82 0.06
CA VAL A 65 7.96 11.64 -0.77
C VAL A 65 7.91 13.10 -0.32
N GLU A 66 6.73 13.66 -0.05
CA GLU A 66 6.61 15.04 0.42
C GLU A 66 7.32 15.24 1.77
N LEU A 67 7.07 14.35 2.74
CA LEU A 67 7.66 14.45 4.07
C LEU A 67 9.18 14.23 4.06
N SER A 68 9.68 13.38 3.18
CA SER A 68 11.11 13.08 3.06
C SER A 68 11.96 14.29 2.67
N LYS A 69 11.36 15.33 2.06
CA LYS A 69 12.03 16.59 1.70
C LYS A 69 12.51 17.39 2.93
N TYR A 70 11.86 17.22 4.06
CA TYR A 70 12.13 18.00 5.28
C TYR A 70 13.13 17.33 6.22
N GLY A 71 13.33 16.01 6.08
CA GLY A 71 14.27 15.26 6.90
C GLY A 71 14.12 13.75 6.75
N GLU A 72 15.04 13.00 7.36
CA GLU A 72 15.00 11.53 7.36
C GLU A 72 13.73 11.02 8.04
N LEU A 73 12.81 10.45 7.25
CA LEU A 73 11.58 9.86 7.75
C LEU A 73 11.83 8.42 8.20
N LYS A 74 11.71 8.19 9.50
CA LYS A 74 11.92 6.87 10.12
C LYS A 74 10.71 5.97 9.94
N GLU A 75 9.53 6.52 10.17
CA GLU A 75 8.29 5.77 10.22
C GLU A 75 7.12 6.65 9.76
N LEU A 76 6.33 6.13 8.84
CA LEU A 76 5.06 6.71 8.40
C LEU A 76 3.97 5.67 8.64
N CYS A 77 2.94 6.03 9.37
CA CYS A 77 1.85 5.15 9.73
C CYS A 77 0.51 5.81 9.47
N VAL A 78 -0.38 5.11 8.80
CA VAL A 78 -1.76 5.54 8.53
C VAL A 78 -2.70 4.69 9.37
N VAL A 79 -3.65 5.33 10.03
CA VAL A 79 -4.59 4.68 10.94
C VAL A 79 -5.77 4.08 10.15
N ASP A 80 -6.13 2.84 10.50
CA ASP A 80 -7.22 2.07 9.89
C ASP A 80 -8.50 2.05 10.72
N ASN A 81 -8.51 2.72 11.88
CA ASN A 81 -9.69 2.85 12.71
C ASN A 81 -10.74 3.75 12.05
N LEU A 82 -12.02 3.49 12.33
CA LEU A 82 -13.16 4.31 11.88
C LEU A 82 -13.73 5.23 12.96
N GLY A 83 -13.23 5.16 14.20
CA GLY A 83 -13.66 6.10 15.24
C GLY A 83 -13.25 7.54 14.90
N ASP A 84 -14.15 8.51 15.11
CA ASP A 84 -14.01 9.92 14.68
C ASP A 84 -12.67 10.57 15.06
N HIS A 85 -12.14 10.23 16.24
CA HIS A 85 -10.85 10.76 16.74
C HIS A 85 -9.62 10.09 16.11
N LEU A 86 -9.79 9.02 15.33
CA LEU A 86 -8.69 8.22 14.77
C LEU A 86 -8.74 8.08 13.26
N ILE A 87 -9.92 8.17 12.66
CA ILE A 87 -10.11 7.93 11.23
C ILE A 87 -9.20 8.81 10.39
N GLY A 88 -8.44 8.18 9.51
CA GLY A 88 -7.58 8.89 8.56
C GLY A 88 -6.38 9.63 9.16
N ASN A 89 -6.11 9.49 10.46
CA ASN A 89 -4.94 10.10 11.08
C ASN A 89 -3.66 9.46 10.53
N VAL A 90 -2.66 10.31 10.28
CA VAL A 90 -1.34 9.91 9.80
C VAL A 90 -0.30 10.32 10.83
N TYR A 91 0.58 9.40 11.18
CA TYR A 91 1.70 9.65 12.09
C TYR A 91 3.01 9.56 11.32
N ALA A 92 3.77 10.64 11.32
CA ALA A 92 5.09 10.73 10.72
C ALA A 92 6.15 10.92 11.78
N ARG A 93 7.10 9.99 11.89
CA ARG A 93 8.21 10.10 12.81
C ARG A 93 9.52 10.34 12.07
N PHE A 94 10.13 11.47 12.36
CA PHE A 94 11.43 11.88 11.84
C PHE A 94 12.59 11.34 12.68
N ASN A 95 13.79 11.42 12.14
CA ASN A 95 15.03 11.06 12.85
C ASN A 95 15.34 12.01 14.00
N ASP A 96 15.02 13.29 13.83
CA ASP A 96 15.30 14.37 14.78
C ASP A 96 14.15 15.37 14.82
N GLU A 97 14.10 16.15 15.92
CA GLU A 97 13.08 17.16 16.16
C GLU A 97 13.20 18.36 15.20
N SER A 98 14.41 18.67 14.76
CA SER A 98 14.66 19.76 13.81
C SER A 98 13.99 19.47 12.46
N SER A 99 14.11 18.23 11.98
CA SER A 99 13.44 17.78 10.76
C SER A 99 11.92 17.80 10.90
N ALA A 100 11.41 17.35 12.04
CA ALA A 100 9.98 17.41 12.34
C ALA A 100 9.48 18.86 12.37
N SER A 101 10.24 19.78 13.00
CA SER A 101 9.88 21.21 13.03
C SER A 101 9.86 21.86 11.65
N LYS A 102 10.81 21.51 10.77
CA LYS A 102 10.81 21.97 9.37
C LYS A 102 9.54 21.50 8.64
N ALA A 103 9.21 20.22 8.77
CA ALA A 103 8.00 19.65 8.16
C ALA A 103 6.73 20.32 8.69
N PHE A 104 6.63 20.49 10.01
CA PHE A 104 5.51 21.14 10.67
C PHE A 104 5.28 22.55 10.13
N ASN A 105 6.32 23.39 10.15
CA ASN A 105 6.22 24.79 9.68
C ASN A 105 5.95 24.88 8.16
N ALA A 106 6.48 23.93 7.39
CA ALA A 106 6.32 23.94 5.95
C ALA A 106 4.94 23.47 5.49
N LEU A 107 4.26 22.64 6.28
CA LEU A 107 2.94 22.09 5.96
C LEU A 107 1.80 22.89 6.59
N ALA A 108 2.09 23.73 7.58
CA ALA A 108 1.11 24.60 8.23
C ALA A 108 0.35 25.45 7.20
N GLY A 109 -0.98 25.35 7.22
CA GLY A 109 -1.85 26.08 6.32
C GLY A 109 -1.88 25.59 4.86
N LYS A 110 -1.23 24.48 4.54
CA LYS A 110 -1.32 23.86 3.21
C LYS A 110 -2.57 23.01 3.10
N TYR A 111 -2.95 22.76 1.84
CA TYR A 111 -4.07 21.90 1.50
C TYR A 111 -3.57 20.62 0.84
N TYR A 112 -4.18 19.51 1.19
CA TYR A 112 -4.05 18.23 0.50
C TYR A 112 -5.42 17.75 0.09
N ASN A 113 -5.62 17.45 -1.19
CA ASN A 113 -6.89 17.00 -1.76
C ASN A 113 -8.11 17.88 -1.32
N SER A 114 -7.95 19.22 -1.41
CA SER A 114 -8.95 20.23 -1.00
C SER A 114 -9.27 20.29 0.50
N GLN A 115 -8.53 19.55 1.34
CA GLN A 115 -8.65 19.57 2.79
C GLN A 115 -7.46 20.29 3.41
N LEU A 116 -7.71 21.18 4.39
CA LEU A 116 -6.66 21.82 5.15
C LEU A 116 -5.89 20.77 5.95
N VAL A 117 -4.57 20.82 5.87
CA VAL A 117 -3.70 19.94 6.66
C VAL A 117 -3.70 20.44 8.10
N GLU A 118 -4.16 19.62 9.02
CA GLU A 118 -4.12 19.86 10.46
C GLU A 118 -3.01 19.02 11.09
N GLU A 119 -1.94 19.66 11.51
CA GLU A 119 -0.79 19.02 12.14
C GLU A 119 -0.70 19.33 13.64
N GLU A 120 -0.32 18.33 14.41
CA GLU A 120 -0.02 18.46 15.84
C GLU A 120 1.22 17.66 16.20
N TYR A 121 2.06 18.21 17.09
CA TYR A 121 3.13 17.42 17.68
C TYR A 121 2.56 16.33 18.59
N CYS A 122 3.08 15.13 18.43
CA CYS A 122 2.61 13.97 19.14
C CYS A 122 3.66 13.48 20.16
N PRO A 123 3.27 13.19 21.41
CA PRO A 123 4.21 12.73 22.43
C PRO A 123 4.67 11.27 22.23
N ILE A 124 4.30 10.64 21.14
CA ILE A 124 4.67 9.25 20.85
C ILE A 124 6.12 9.22 20.36
N ILE A 125 6.97 8.55 21.12
CA ILE A 125 8.35 8.24 20.72
C ILE A 125 8.36 6.93 19.91
N ASN A 126 7.50 5.97 20.27
CA ASN A 126 7.41 4.68 19.62
C ASN A 126 5.94 4.35 19.32
N ILE A 127 5.59 4.31 18.04
CA ILE A 127 4.20 4.07 17.59
C ILE A 127 3.72 2.67 18.01
N ARG A 128 4.63 1.72 18.23
CA ARG A 128 4.29 0.36 18.67
C ARG A 128 3.56 0.32 20.00
N ASP A 129 3.87 1.24 20.91
CA ASP A 129 3.28 1.29 22.25
C ASP A 129 1.79 1.69 22.21
N CYS A 130 1.39 2.37 21.13
CA CYS A 130 0.02 2.80 20.87
C CYS A 130 -0.78 1.82 20.02
N ARG A 131 -0.14 0.83 19.40
CA ARG A 131 -0.80 -0.17 18.55
C ARG A 131 -1.66 -1.13 19.37
N CYS A 132 -2.78 -1.51 18.81
CA CYS A 132 -3.62 -2.57 19.36
C CYS A 132 -2.94 -3.94 19.18
N LYS A 133 -2.40 -4.50 20.27
CA LYS A 133 -1.78 -5.84 20.27
C LYS A 133 -2.73 -6.92 19.74
N LYS A 134 -4.02 -6.84 20.11
CA LYS A 134 -5.06 -7.78 19.68
C LYS A 134 -5.36 -7.66 18.19
N PHE A 135 -5.30 -6.46 17.62
CA PHE A 135 -5.46 -6.26 16.18
C PHE A 135 -4.27 -6.84 15.41
N ALA A 136 -3.06 -6.60 15.88
CA ALA A 136 -1.86 -7.20 15.30
C ALA A 136 -1.89 -8.75 15.31
N GLN A 137 -2.61 -9.34 16.28
CA GLN A 137 -2.86 -10.79 16.39
C GLN A 137 -4.12 -11.25 15.61
N GLY A 138 -4.88 -10.33 14.98
CA GLY A 138 -6.13 -10.62 14.29
C GLY A 138 -7.32 -10.91 15.19
N ASN A 139 -7.25 -10.61 16.50
CA ASN A 139 -8.25 -10.98 17.50
C ASN A 139 -8.85 -9.76 18.22
N CYS A 140 -8.88 -8.58 17.60
CA CYS A 140 -9.47 -7.39 18.21
C CYS A 140 -11.00 -7.47 18.15
N LYS A 141 -11.64 -7.73 19.31
CA LYS A 141 -13.09 -7.79 19.41
C LYS A 141 -13.80 -6.43 19.27
N ARG A 142 -13.05 -5.31 19.35
CA ARG A 142 -13.58 -3.94 19.19
C ARG A 142 -13.66 -3.51 17.74
N GLY A 143 -13.13 -4.31 16.81
CA GLY A 143 -13.14 -4.02 15.38
C GLY A 143 -12.56 -2.64 15.05
N ALA A 144 -13.12 -2.00 14.05
CA ALA A 144 -12.71 -0.70 13.56
C ALA A 144 -12.87 0.46 14.57
N PHE A 145 -13.71 0.30 15.61
CA PHE A 145 -13.95 1.31 16.65
C PHE A 145 -13.09 1.15 17.91
N CYS A 146 -11.96 0.45 17.80
CA CYS A 146 -11.00 0.31 18.87
C CYS A 146 -10.32 1.65 19.20
N ASN A 147 -10.09 1.92 20.50
CA ASN A 147 -9.38 3.13 20.94
C ASN A 147 -7.84 3.04 20.85
N PHE A 148 -7.28 1.88 20.51
CA PHE A 148 -5.87 1.70 20.20
C PHE A 148 -5.66 1.72 18.68
N LEU A 149 -4.50 2.14 18.23
CA LEU A 149 -4.22 2.26 16.80
C LEU A 149 -4.28 0.89 16.09
N HIS A 150 -5.13 0.80 15.12
CA HIS A 150 -5.06 -0.17 14.04
C HIS A 150 -4.36 0.52 12.88
N LEU A 151 -3.25 -0.02 12.43
CA LEU A 151 -2.47 0.58 11.34
C LEU A 151 -2.79 -0.13 10.03
N LYS A 152 -2.95 0.67 8.97
CA LYS A 152 -3.05 0.15 7.61
C LYS A 152 -1.75 -0.55 7.24
N GLU A 153 -1.88 -1.70 6.62
CA GLU A 153 -0.71 -2.46 6.16
C GLU A 153 -0.23 -1.89 4.82
N VAL A 154 1.04 -1.57 4.76
CA VAL A 154 1.72 -1.08 3.55
C VAL A 154 2.60 -2.19 2.99
N ASN A 155 2.69 -2.28 1.66
CA ASN A 155 3.59 -3.20 0.99
C ASN A 155 5.04 -2.93 1.43
N ARG A 156 5.75 -3.98 1.86
CA ARG A 156 7.15 -3.87 2.32
C ARG A 156 8.10 -3.49 1.19
N GLU A 157 7.80 -3.92 -0.02
CA GLU A 157 8.60 -3.56 -1.19
C GLU A 157 8.45 -2.09 -1.49
N LEU A 158 7.22 -1.54 -1.39
CA LEU A 158 6.96 -0.12 -1.52
C LEU A 158 7.72 0.69 -0.44
N ILE A 159 7.66 0.27 0.83
CA ILE A 159 8.41 0.96 1.90
C ILE A 159 9.91 0.92 1.64
N ARG A 160 10.43 -0.19 1.10
CA ARG A 160 11.86 -0.33 0.79
C ARG A 160 12.25 0.61 -0.35
N SER A 161 11.53 0.59 -1.46
CA SER A 161 11.81 1.44 -2.61
C SER A 161 11.74 2.92 -2.25
N LEU A 162 10.72 3.35 -1.49
CA LEU A 162 10.59 4.73 -1.03
C LEU A 162 11.75 5.15 -0.11
N LYS A 163 12.23 4.26 0.75
CA LYS A 163 13.40 4.55 1.57
C LYS A 163 14.70 4.60 0.78
N GLU A 164 14.85 3.73 -0.19
CA GLU A 164 16.00 3.74 -1.10
C GLU A 164 16.02 5.05 -1.89
N GLU A 165 14.89 5.45 -2.48
CA GLU A 165 14.71 6.72 -3.19
C GLU A 165 14.98 7.93 -2.27
N MET A 166 14.44 7.94 -1.05
CA MET A 166 14.74 9.00 -0.07
C MET A 166 16.25 9.13 0.18
N TYR A 167 16.98 8.02 0.31
CA TYR A 167 18.42 8.05 0.53
C TYR A 167 19.24 8.35 -0.74
N GLU A 168 18.68 8.15 -1.92
CA GLU A 168 19.28 8.55 -3.18
C GLU A 168 19.15 10.07 -3.39
N ASN A 169 17.95 10.59 -3.15
CA ASN A 169 17.66 12.02 -3.26
C ASN A 169 18.32 12.84 -2.15
N HIS A 170 18.56 12.25 -0.97
CA HIS A 170 19.11 12.90 0.22
C HIS A 170 20.27 12.08 0.82
N PRO A 171 21.44 12.06 0.18
CA PRO A 171 22.59 11.26 0.64
C PRO A 171 23.15 11.71 2.01
N GLU A 172 22.82 12.95 2.42
CA GLU A 172 23.15 13.48 3.76
C GLU A 172 22.47 12.67 4.89
N TYR A 173 21.29 12.07 4.67
CA TYR A 173 20.62 11.27 5.69
C TYR A 173 21.40 9.99 6.01
N LYS A 174 22.05 9.37 5.01
CA LYS A 174 22.94 8.21 5.23
C LYS A 174 24.15 8.59 6.10
N ARG A 175 24.76 9.75 5.86
CA ARG A 175 25.91 10.24 6.62
C ARG A 175 25.55 10.49 8.08
N ASN A 176 24.42 11.13 8.35
CA ASN A 176 23.93 11.38 9.71
C ASN A 176 23.66 10.08 10.46
N ARG A 177 23.18 9.03 9.79
CA ARG A 177 22.97 7.72 10.40
C ARG A 177 24.28 7.06 10.82
N ILE A 178 25.31 7.12 9.99
CA ILE A 178 26.66 6.58 10.30
C ILE A 178 27.27 7.35 11.47
N ASN A 179 27.20 8.68 11.45
CA ASN A 179 27.73 9.53 12.51
C ASN A 179 27.01 9.29 13.85
N ASN A 180 25.68 9.14 13.82
CA ASN A 180 24.90 8.83 15.03
C ASN A 180 25.19 7.41 15.54
N PHE A 181 25.43 6.45 14.65
CA PHE A 181 25.83 5.10 15.03
C PHE A 181 27.22 5.10 15.69
N ASN A 182 28.19 5.81 15.13
CA ASN A 182 29.53 5.94 15.68
C ASN A 182 29.50 6.65 17.03
N ARG A 183 28.75 7.75 17.18
CA ARG A 183 28.58 8.45 18.47
C ARG A 183 27.88 7.59 19.53
N LYS A 184 26.94 6.72 19.14
CA LYS A 184 26.33 5.75 20.07
C LYS A 184 27.33 4.66 20.45
N ARG A 185 28.17 4.21 19.53
CA ARG A 185 29.19 3.22 19.78
C ARG A 185 30.28 3.73 20.73
N GLU A 186 30.70 4.99 20.59
CA GLU A 186 31.62 5.68 21.50
C GLU A 186 31.04 5.82 22.90
N ARG A 187 29.74 6.13 23.06
CA ARG A 187 29.06 6.19 24.37
C ARG A 187 28.78 4.83 24.99
N ASN A 188 28.59 3.77 24.18
CA ASN A 188 28.28 2.42 24.67
C ASN A 188 29.52 1.60 25.03
N HIS A 189 30.74 2.16 24.83
CA HIS A 189 31.96 1.57 25.42
C HIS A 189 31.97 1.70 26.95
N GLU A 190 31.09 2.50 27.55
CA GLU A 190 30.96 2.65 29.00
C GLU A 190 29.82 1.83 29.63
N HIS A 191 28.84 1.34 28.86
CA HIS A 191 27.77 0.47 29.38
C HIS A 191 27.27 -0.51 28.33
N SER A 192 27.57 -1.80 28.54
CA SER A 192 27.05 -2.90 27.75
C SER A 192 25.57 -3.14 28.00
N SER A 193 24.72 -2.97 27.00
CA SER A 193 23.51 -3.77 26.79
C SER A 193 22.97 -3.61 25.37
N SER A 194 22.72 -4.75 24.77
CA SER A 194 22.28 -5.01 23.42
C SER A 194 20.95 -4.34 23.08
N ASP A 195 20.94 -3.53 22.01
CA ASP A 195 19.68 -3.14 21.37
C ASP A 195 19.73 -3.47 19.87
N SER A 196 19.18 -4.63 19.55
CA SER A 196 18.98 -5.11 18.17
C SER A 196 17.61 -4.64 17.66
N SER A 197 17.57 -3.42 17.10
CA SER A 197 16.33 -2.79 16.61
C SER A 197 15.97 -3.14 15.18
N LEU A 198 16.12 -4.38 14.74
CA LEU A 198 15.76 -4.85 13.39
C LEU A 198 14.72 -5.97 13.33
N ASP A 199 14.23 -6.49 14.46
CA ASP A 199 13.23 -7.56 14.49
C ASP A 199 11.91 -7.12 15.14
N ILE A 200 11.01 -6.57 14.30
CA ILE A 200 9.75 -6.00 14.78
C ILE A 200 8.52 -6.82 14.44
N TYR A 201 8.66 -7.95 13.84
CA TYR A 201 7.54 -8.85 13.61
C TYR A 201 7.78 -10.21 14.26
N ASP A 202 7.02 -10.46 15.34
CA ASP A 202 6.84 -11.79 15.90
C ASP A 202 6.46 -12.81 14.81
N GLY A 203 6.99 -14.02 14.90
CA GLY A 203 6.85 -15.07 13.89
C GLY A 203 5.40 -15.46 13.57
N GLN A 204 4.43 -15.19 14.46
CA GLN A 204 3.00 -15.42 14.21
C GLN A 204 2.38 -14.29 13.39
N SER A 205 2.79 -13.05 13.61
CA SER A 205 2.42 -11.90 12.77
C SER A 205 2.96 -12.07 11.36
N ARG A 206 4.20 -12.57 11.21
CA ARG A 206 4.77 -12.98 9.91
C ARG A 206 3.91 -14.02 9.18
N LYS A 207 3.43 -15.06 9.87
CA LYS A 207 2.61 -16.11 9.25
C LYS A 207 1.27 -15.58 8.73
N ARG A 208 0.62 -14.66 9.45
CA ARG A 208 -0.68 -14.09 9.04
C ARG A 208 -0.53 -13.04 7.93
N ILE A 209 0.54 -12.24 7.97
CA ILE A 209 0.90 -11.35 6.88
C ILE A 209 1.22 -12.16 5.62
N ILE A 210 2.02 -13.21 5.74
CA ILE A 210 2.30 -14.16 4.66
C ILE A 210 1.00 -14.81 4.15
N GLN A 211 0.06 -15.14 5.02
CA GLN A 211 -1.22 -15.74 4.65
C GLN A 211 -2.11 -14.78 3.85
N ARG A 212 -2.21 -13.48 4.25
CA ARG A 212 -2.87 -12.43 3.47
C ARG A 212 -2.17 -12.15 2.14
N TRP A 213 -0.84 -12.11 2.14
CA TRP A 213 -0.03 -11.96 0.94
C TRP A 213 -0.14 -13.17 0.01
N ASN A 214 -0.17 -14.37 0.56
CA ASN A 214 -0.43 -15.58 -0.22
C ASN A 214 -1.82 -15.54 -0.86
N VAL A 215 -2.83 -14.96 -0.23
CA VAL A 215 -4.14 -14.74 -0.85
C VAL A 215 -4.04 -13.73 -2.01
N LYS A 216 -3.38 -12.58 -1.81
CA LYS A 216 -3.14 -11.59 -2.89
C LYS A 216 -2.33 -12.23 -4.04
N TYR A 217 -1.22 -12.88 -3.73
CA TYR A 217 -0.38 -13.58 -4.70
C TYR A 217 -1.14 -14.69 -5.44
N GLN A 218 -1.99 -15.46 -4.75
CA GLN A 218 -2.83 -16.50 -5.37
C GLN A 218 -3.92 -15.90 -6.27
N ILE A 219 -4.47 -14.73 -5.92
CA ILE A 219 -5.41 -14.00 -6.75
C ILE A 219 -4.71 -13.49 -8.02
N GLU A 220 -3.56 -12.83 -7.89
CA GLU A 220 -2.76 -12.33 -9.01
C GLU A 220 -2.32 -13.48 -9.94
N LYS A 221 -1.85 -14.59 -9.37
CA LYS A 221 -1.48 -15.80 -10.12
C LYS A 221 -2.66 -16.42 -10.88
N LYS A 222 -3.83 -16.50 -10.25
CA LYS A 222 -5.06 -16.98 -10.90
C LYS A 222 -5.52 -16.05 -12.03
N GLU A 223 -5.37 -14.74 -11.87
CA GLU A 223 -5.68 -13.77 -12.91
C GLU A 223 -4.69 -13.85 -14.07
N GLU A 224 -3.41 -14.03 -13.80
CA GLU A 224 -2.40 -14.24 -14.83
C GLU A 224 -2.63 -15.56 -15.59
N GLU A 225 -2.99 -16.64 -14.89
CA GLU A 225 -3.38 -17.90 -15.50
C GLU A 225 -4.66 -17.75 -16.35
N LYS A 226 -5.67 -17.00 -15.89
CA LYS A 226 -6.85 -16.65 -16.67
C LYS A 226 -6.49 -15.85 -17.92
N ARG A 227 -5.60 -14.85 -17.82
CA ARG A 227 -5.12 -14.06 -18.96
C ARG A 227 -4.38 -14.94 -19.97
N LYS A 228 -3.54 -15.86 -19.49
CA LYS A 228 -2.84 -16.84 -20.35
C LYS A 228 -3.81 -17.78 -21.05
N LYS A 229 -4.80 -18.32 -20.33
CA LYS A 229 -5.86 -19.17 -20.93
C LYS A 229 -6.70 -18.43 -21.96
N ASN A 230 -7.13 -17.20 -21.67
CA ASN A 230 -7.89 -16.38 -22.60
C ASN A 230 -7.07 -16.00 -23.85
N LYS A 231 -5.75 -15.81 -23.69
CA LYS A 231 -4.85 -15.55 -24.83
C LYS A 231 -4.70 -16.81 -25.69
N GLN A 232 -4.57 -17.98 -25.06
CA GLN A 232 -4.47 -19.25 -25.76
C GLN A 232 -5.78 -19.59 -26.50
N THR A 233 -6.95 -19.43 -25.86
CA THR A 233 -8.26 -19.63 -26.52
C THR A 233 -8.47 -18.69 -27.72
N LYS A 234 -8.00 -17.44 -27.67
CA LYS A 234 -8.06 -16.54 -28.84
C LYS A 234 -7.18 -17.02 -29.98
N ILE A 235 -5.99 -17.54 -29.67
CA ILE A 235 -5.08 -18.12 -30.67
C ILE A 235 -5.71 -19.36 -31.30
N ASP A 236 -6.27 -20.26 -30.48
CA ASP A 236 -6.90 -21.50 -30.95
C ASP A 236 -8.12 -21.21 -31.84
N LEU A 237 -8.95 -20.22 -31.48
CA LEU A 237 -10.07 -19.74 -32.30
C LEU A 237 -9.59 -19.17 -33.64
N ALA A 238 -8.53 -18.37 -33.65
CA ALA A 238 -7.97 -17.82 -34.86
C ALA A 238 -7.42 -18.93 -35.80
N ILE A 239 -6.80 -19.96 -35.23
CA ILE A 239 -6.32 -21.12 -36.00
C ILE A 239 -7.51 -21.93 -36.61
N ILE A 240 -8.59 -22.09 -35.85
CA ILE A 240 -9.81 -22.76 -36.32
C ILE A 240 -10.46 -21.97 -37.48
N GLU A 241 -10.56 -20.62 -37.33
CA GLU A 241 -11.08 -19.76 -38.41
C GLU A 241 -10.20 -19.84 -39.68
N GLN A 242 -8.87 -19.82 -39.51
CA GLN A 242 -7.96 -20.00 -40.67
C GLN A 242 -8.15 -21.37 -41.34
N LYS A 243 -8.31 -22.46 -40.59
CA LYS A 243 -8.54 -23.77 -41.14
C LYS A 243 -9.89 -23.86 -41.86
N LEU A 244 -10.94 -23.24 -41.31
CA LEU A 244 -12.26 -23.18 -41.96
C LEU A 244 -12.24 -22.38 -43.25
N THR A 245 -11.49 -21.25 -43.29
CA THR A 245 -11.34 -20.44 -44.50
C THR A 245 -10.51 -21.14 -45.56
N MET A 246 -9.46 -21.89 -45.18
CA MET A 246 -8.69 -22.74 -46.11
C MET A 246 -9.52 -23.90 -46.64
N GLY A 247 -10.28 -24.57 -45.78
CA GLY A 247 -11.19 -25.68 -46.23
C GLY A 247 -12.20 -25.18 -47.25
N LYS A 248 -12.83 -24.02 -47.04
CA LYS A 248 -13.78 -23.44 -48.00
C LYS A 248 -13.10 -23.13 -49.37
N ARG A 249 -11.83 -22.64 -49.37
CA ARG A 249 -11.08 -22.40 -50.60
C ARG A 249 -10.80 -23.71 -51.37
N PHE A 250 -10.43 -24.77 -50.65
CA PHE A 250 -10.22 -26.10 -51.29
C PHE A 250 -11.51 -26.64 -51.93
N ASP A 251 -12.64 -26.52 -51.26
CA ASP A 251 -13.94 -26.96 -51.79
C ASP A 251 -14.37 -26.15 -53.04
N GLU A 252 -14.08 -24.84 -53.07
CA GLU A 252 -14.34 -23.98 -54.21
C GLU A 252 -13.44 -24.31 -55.41
N ASP A 253 -12.16 -24.55 -55.16
CA ASP A 253 -11.20 -24.92 -56.21
C ASP A 253 -11.50 -26.33 -56.77
N GLU A 254 -11.94 -27.27 -55.94
CA GLU A 254 -12.38 -28.59 -56.38
C GLU A 254 -13.66 -28.53 -57.23
N LYS A 255 -14.63 -27.69 -56.85
CA LYS A 255 -15.83 -27.41 -57.64
C LYS A 255 -15.51 -26.79 -58.98
N ARG A 256 -14.56 -25.81 -59.04
CA ARG A 256 -14.07 -25.19 -60.27
C ARG A 256 -13.41 -26.25 -61.19
N ASN A 257 -12.52 -27.07 -60.61
CA ASN A 257 -11.81 -28.09 -61.38
C ASN A 257 -12.74 -29.16 -61.94
N ASN A 258 -13.76 -29.57 -61.18
CA ASN A 258 -14.78 -30.49 -61.66
C ASN A 258 -15.69 -29.89 -62.74
N GLY A 259 -16.02 -28.59 -62.62
CA GLY A 259 -16.74 -27.83 -63.66
C GLY A 259 -15.96 -27.79 -64.99
N TYR A 260 -14.65 -27.52 -64.95
CA TYR A 260 -13.78 -27.55 -66.12
C TYR A 260 -13.67 -28.92 -66.79
N LYS A 261 -13.67 -30.02 -66.02
CA LYS A 261 -13.67 -31.38 -66.52
C LYS A 261 -14.98 -31.77 -67.27
N ILE A 262 -16.09 -31.26 -66.78
CA ILE A 262 -17.41 -31.49 -67.39
C ILE A 262 -17.49 -30.73 -68.72
N ILE A 263 -17.15 -29.49 -68.76
CA ILE A 263 -17.14 -28.66 -70.01
C ILE A 263 -16.18 -29.20 -71.04
N ARG A 264 -15.03 -29.74 -70.65
CA ARG A 264 -14.08 -30.36 -71.55
C ARG A 264 -14.63 -31.65 -72.17
N LYS A 265 -15.29 -32.52 -71.38
CA LYS A 265 -15.96 -33.75 -71.88
C LYS A 265 -17.13 -33.46 -72.83
N GLU A 266 -17.86 -32.37 -72.66
CA GLU A 266 -18.91 -31.94 -73.54
C GLU A 266 -18.36 -31.38 -74.85
N ARG A 267 -17.22 -30.71 -74.87
CA ARG A 267 -16.55 -30.27 -76.13
C ARG A 267 -15.90 -31.40 -76.96
N GLU A 268 -15.54 -32.49 -76.31
CA GLU A 268 -14.99 -33.68 -76.98
C GLU A 268 -16.09 -34.61 -77.54
N ARG A 269 -17.37 -34.34 -77.27
CA ARG A 269 -18.54 -35.10 -77.79
C ARG A 269 -19.31 -34.43 -78.94
N ASN A 270 -19.01 -33.14 -79.21
CA ASN A 270 -19.51 -32.38 -80.34
C ASN A 270 -18.40 -32.20 -81.38
#